data_d01b58d9265114b41d99ecfbfa835389
#
_entry.id   d01b58d9265114b41d99ecfbfa835389
#
_cell.length_a   1.000
_cell.length_b   1.000
_cell.length_c   1.000
_cell.angle_alpha   90.00
_cell.angle_beta   90.00
_cell.angle_gamma   90.00
#
_symmetry.space_group_name_H-M   'P 1'
#
loop_
_entity.id
_entity.type
_entity.pdbx_description
1 polymer ?
#
loop_
_entity_poly.entity_id
_entity_poly.type
_entity_poly.pdbx_seq_one_letter_code
_entity_poly.pdbx_strand_id
1 'polypeptide(L)'
;MRKPAAPLFQDLLLESGIIKDQVYHALRNAILDGRLAAGSKIPSTRALAEMMGIARNSVIAGFERLMDEGYLHTRHGAGTFVARHVPDPLLNAPHVRVTPEHVPVEAGQVNPDIAGVVPLWRESLNGGGMNRVFAVGVGCTDLFPHDLWGRLLGRVWRQSRRELGLHTGSSGYQPLRQAIARYIQATRGVNCDEDCVIIVNGIQQAMNLTARVLLTKGDEVWLDDPGYNGARGVFASVGSQVRPVRVDADGMDIDDGIAHYPGAKLVYTAPSHQFPLSGTLSLPRRLALLAWAEARQAWIFEDDYNSEFRYAARSLQALQGLDKHHRVIYSGTFSKMMYPEFRLGFLVVPPQLRELFVASKYFSDLCTGYLEQAVLARFIDEGHYASHVRRIRKACYERKNALVAAIERYFPDTMTVHPTDSGVHLVCWLHGITAIALVEKARQLDMGIQTFARYCQRPMEREGILIGFASHTPEVLTDGIRRLAAALRAT
;
A
#
# COMPACT_ATOMS: atom_id res chain seq x y z
N MET A 1 44.58 -21.72 -47.03
CA MET A 1 43.81 -20.47 -46.91
C MET A 1 42.90 -20.58 -45.69
N ARG A 2 43.22 -19.89 -44.58
CA ARG A 2 42.39 -19.84 -43.38
C ARG A 2 41.29 -18.81 -43.63
N LYS A 3 40.01 -19.23 -43.49
CA LYS A 3 38.88 -18.29 -43.48
C LYS A 3 39.06 -17.29 -42.36
N PRO A 4 38.80 -15.99 -42.56
CA PRO A 4 38.85 -15.00 -41.49
C PRO A 4 37.76 -15.34 -40.48
N ALA A 5 38.10 -15.38 -39.17
CA ALA A 5 37.15 -15.49 -38.09
C ALA A 5 36.28 -14.21 -38.12
N ALA A 6 34.98 -14.46 -38.08
CA ALA A 6 33.91 -13.54 -38.39
C ALA A 6 33.83 -12.27 -37.52
N PRO A 7 33.08 -11.24 -38.00
CA PRO A 7 32.80 -9.98 -37.29
C PRO A 7 32.11 -10.12 -35.92
N LEU A 8 31.79 -11.33 -35.50
CA LEU A 8 31.05 -11.70 -34.28
C LEU A 8 31.66 -11.14 -32.99
N PHE A 9 32.94 -10.86 -32.92
CA PHE A 9 33.65 -10.41 -31.72
C PHE A 9 33.91 -8.89 -31.69
N GLN A 10 33.78 -8.18 -32.78
CA GLN A 10 33.90 -6.73 -32.81
C GLN A 10 32.66 -5.98 -32.38
N ASP A 11 31.48 -6.59 -32.54
CA ASP A 11 30.19 -6.01 -32.15
C ASP A 11 29.79 -6.31 -30.69
N LEU A 12 30.65 -7.02 -29.93
CA LEU A 12 30.33 -7.48 -28.57
C LEU A 12 30.60 -6.48 -27.45
N LEU A 13 31.27 -5.36 -27.78
CA LEU A 13 31.63 -4.37 -26.78
C LEU A 13 31.00 -3.04 -27.09
N LEU A 14 30.05 -2.59 -26.31
CA LEU A 14 29.73 -1.16 -26.15
C LEU A 14 28.65 -0.91 -25.09
N GLU A 15 28.92 -1.25 -23.82
CA GLU A 15 28.17 -0.69 -22.69
C GLU A 15 29.13 -0.16 -21.65
N SER A 16 28.76 0.92 -20.94
CA SER A 16 29.59 1.55 -19.89
C SER A 16 29.74 0.61 -18.69
N GLY A 17 30.99 0.30 -18.31
CA GLY A 17 31.26 -0.56 -17.15
C GLY A 17 32.70 -1.08 -17.08
N ILE A 18 33.01 -1.93 -16.09
CA ILE A 18 34.34 -2.53 -15.90
C ILE A 18 34.62 -3.53 -17.02
N ILE A 19 35.68 -3.33 -17.79
CA ILE A 19 36.00 -4.07 -19.04
C ILE A 19 36.01 -5.61 -18.85
N LYS A 20 36.49 -6.14 -17.73
CA LYS A 20 36.50 -7.58 -17.44
C LYS A 20 35.10 -8.18 -17.35
N ASP A 21 34.14 -7.46 -16.75
CA ASP A 21 32.76 -7.91 -16.63
C ASP A 21 32.04 -7.83 -17.98
N GLN A 22 32.36 -6.86 -18.81
CA GLN A 22 31.85 -6.76 -20.18
C GLN A 22 32.27 -7.94 -21.04
N VAL A 23 33.53 -8.38 -20.98
CA VAL A 23 34.02 -9.57 -21.70
C VAL A 23 33.27 -10.82 -21.24
N TYR A 24 33.09 -11.00 -19.94
CA TYR A 24 32.34 -12.11 -19.38
C TYR A 24 30.89 -12.11 -19.89
N HIS A 25 30.17 -11.01 -19.74
CA HIS A 25 28.76 -10.92 -20.14
C HIS A 25 28.60 -11.08 -21.67
N ALA A 26 29.46 -10.48 -22.46
CA ALA A 26 29.42 -10.57 -23.92
C ALA A 26 29.59 -12.02 -24.43
N LEU A 27 30.58 -12.74 -23.88
CA LEU A 27 30.81 -14.14 -24.24
C LEU A 27 29.71 -15.05 -23.71
N ARG A 28 29.27 -14.85 -22.45
CA ARG A 28 28.17 -15.60 -21.86
C ARG A 28 26.89 -15.46 -22.70
N ASN A 29 26.53 -14.26 -23.04
CA ASN A 29 25.34 -14.00 -23.89
C ASN A 29 25.50 -14.62 -25.28
N ALA A 30 26.67 -14.53 -25.91
CA ALA A 30 26.92 -15.16 -27.20
C ALA A 30 26.84 -16.69 -27.15
N ILE A 31 27.18 -17.32 -26.01
CA ILE A 31 27.01 -18.77 -25.79
C ILE A 31 25.52 -19.09 -25.60
N LEU A 32 24.80 -18.32 -24.77
CA LEU A 32 23.40 -18.51 -24.48
C LEU A 32 22.49 -18.28 -25.70
N ASP A 33 22.81 -17.25 -26.50
CA ASP A 33 22.11 -16.93 -27.76
C ASP A 33 22.45 -17.91 -28.92
N GLY A 34 23.34 -18.88 -28.67
CA GLY A 34 23.77 -19.84 -29.70
C GLY A 34 24.71 -19.26 -30.77
N ARG A 35 25.13 -17.99 -30.67
CA ARG A 35 26.11 -17.38 -31.60
C ARG A 35 27.47 -18.04 -31.48
N LEU A 36 27.82 -18.52 -30.28
CA LEU A 36 28.93 -19.41 -30.01
C LEU A 36 28.37 -20.81 -29.76
N ALA A 37 28.42 -21.67 -30.74
CA ALA A 37 27.81 -23.01 -30.68
C ALA A 37 28.50 -23.90 -29.61
N ALA A 38 27.72 -24.76 -28.96
CA ALA A 38 28.23 -25.75 -28.01
C ALA A 38 29.31 -26.64 -28.64
N GLY A 39 30.43 -26.81 -27.94
CA GLY A 39 31.59 -27.53 -28.41
C GLY A 39 32.48 -26.79 -29.42
N SER A 40 32.12 -25.57 -29.83
CA SER A 40 32.97 -24.76 -30.73
C SER A 40 34.21 -24.27 -30.02
N LYS A 41 35.31 -24.13 -30.82
CA LYS A 41 36.59 -23.57 -30.33
C LYS A 41 36.53 -22.05 -30.36
N ILE A 42 36.86 -21.41 -29.23
CA ILE A 42 36.99 -19.97 -29.15
C ILE A 42 38.43 -19.54 -29.37
N PRO A 43 38.68 -18.27 -29.86
CA PRO A 43 40.01 -17.74 -30.01
C PRO A 43 40.81 -17.76 -28.72
N SER A 44 42.14 -17.83 -28.79
CA SER A 44 42.98 -17.70 -27.61
C SER A 44 42.79 -16.35 -26.91
N THR A 45 43.07 -16.26 -25.63
CA THR A 45 42.96 -14.99 -24.90
C THR A 45 43.76 -13.85 -25.52
N ARG A 46 44.90 -14.18 -26.13
CA ARG A 46 45.74 -13.21 -26.86
C ARG A 46 45.04 -12.74 -28.15
N ALA A 47 44.57 -13.70 -28.94
CA ALA A 47 43.87 -13.38 -30.21
C ALA A 47 42.58 -12.61 -29.98
N LEU A 48 41.84 -12.95 -28.93
CA LEU A 48 40.58 -12.26 -28.55
C LEU A 48 40.88 -10.84 -28.05
N ALA A 49 41.91 -10.64 -27.24
CA ALA A 49 42.36 -9.32 -26.79
C ALA A 49 42.73 -8.40 -27.96
N GLU A 50 43.48 -8.95 -28.91
CA GLU A 50 43.85 -8.25 -30.11
C GLU A 50 42.61 -7.86 -30.98
N MET A 51 41.68 -8.80 -31.14
CA MET A 51 40.44 -8.58 -31.92
C MET A 51 39.49 -7.55 -31.28
N MET A 52 39.45 -7.50 -29.97
CA MET A 52 38.58 -6.60 -29.19
C MET A 52 39.24 -5.29 -28.81
N GLY A 53 40.55 -5.10 -29.08
CA GLY A 53 41.30 -3.88 -28.73
C GLY A 53 41.43 -3.64 -27.21
N ILE A 54 41.42 -4.68 -26.37
CA ILE A 54 41.42 -4.60 -24.89
C ILE A 54 42.64 -5.30 -24.26
N ALA A 55 42.88 -5.01 -23.00
CA ALA A 55 43.96 -5.66 -22.26
C ALA A 55 43.75 -7.18 -22.10
N ARG A 56 44.76 -7.97 -22.39
CA ARG A 56 44.74 -9.44 -22.30
C ARG A 56 44.25 -9.94 -20.93
N ASN A 57 44.65 -9.26 -19.84
CA ASN A 57 44.23 -9.62 -18.48
C ASN A 57 42.71 -9.53 -18.26
N SER A 58 42.03 -8.62 -18.93
CA SER A 58 40.54 -8.52 -18.88
C SER A 58 39.89 -9.72 -19.56
N VAL A 59 40.47 -10.21 -20.66
CA VAL A 59 40.01 -11.42 -21.34
C VAL A 59 40.27 -12.67 -20.50
N ILE A 60 41.44 -12.75 -19.86
CA ILE A 60 41.78 -13.86 -18.98
C ILE A 60 40.78 -13.94 -17.82
N ALA A 61 40.50 -12.83 -17.13
CA ALA A 61 39.54 -12.80 -16.01
C ALA A 61 38.12 -13.23 -16.44
N GLY A 62 37.67 -12.77 -17.64
CA GLY A 62 36.38 -13.21 -18.20
C GLY A 62 36.34 -14.71 -18.54
N PHE A 63 37.45 -15.26 -19.05
CA PHE A 63 37.59 -16.68 -19.37
C PHE A 63 37.61 -17.54 -18.11
N GLU A 64 38.37 -17.15 -17.09
CA GLU A 64 38.46 -17.85 -15.79
C GLU A 64 37.05 -17.95 -15.18
N ARG A 65 36.31 -16.85 -15.13
CA ARG A 65 34.95 -16.87 -14.60
C ARG A 65 34.00 -17.75 -15.43
N LEU A 66 34.07 -17.71 -16.75
CA LEU A 66 33.30 -18.61 -17.61
C LEU A 66 33.68 -20.09 -17.47
N MET A 67 34.94 -20.39 -17.15
CA MET A 67 35.40 -21.75 -16.84
C MET A 67 34.92 -22.20 -15.47
N ASP A 68 35.02 -21.36 -14.47
CA ASP A 68 34.52 -21.64 -13.11
C ASP A 68 32.99 -21.89 -13.08
N GLU A 69 32.26 -21.15 -13.89
CA GLU A 69 30.83 -21.31 -14.05
C GLU A 69 30.45 -22.45 -15.04
N GLY A 70 31.44 -23.12 -15.68
CA GLY A 70 31.22 -24.27 -16.55
C GLY A 70 30.74 -23.97 -17.97
N TYR A 71 30.77 -22.70 -18.43
CA TYR A 71 30.45 -22.33 -19.81
C TYR A 71 31.58 -22.65 -20.79
N LEU A 72 32.82 -22.64 -20.32
CA LEU A 72 34.01 -22.96 -21.08
C LEU A 72 34.79 -24.10 -20.45
N HIS A 73 35.52 -24.83 -21.30
CA HIS A 73 36.52 -25.81 -20.83
C HIS A 73 37.77 -25.78 -21.70
N THR A 74 38.90 -26.07 -21.10
CA THR A 74 40.18 -26.16 -21.81
C THR A 74 40.52 -27.62 -22.14
N ARG A 75 41.10 -27.83 -23.31
CA ARG A 75 41.72 -29.13 -23.67
C ARG A 75 43.19 -28.91 -23.89
N HIS A 76 43.99 -29.69 -23.16
CA HIS A 76 45.46 -29.55 -23.18
C HIS A 76 45.98 -29.63 -24.61
N GLY A 77 46.77 -28.66 -25.06
CA GLY A 77 47.29 -28.54 -26.41
C GLY A 77 46.29 -28.17 -27.53
N ALA A 78 44.99 -28.20 -27.25
CA ALA A 78 43.95 -27.96 -28.27
C ALA A 78 43.28 -26.58 -28.17
N GLY A 79 43.25 -25.95 -26.96
CA GLY A 79 42.67 -24.62 -26.74
C GLY A 79 41.46 -24.63 -25.85
N THR A 80 40.66 -23.53 -25.86
CA THR A 80 39.43 -23.33 -25.07
C THR A 80 38.21 -23.55 -25.96
N PHE A 81 37.22 -24.23 -25.41
CA PHE A 81 35.99 -24.63 -26.12
C PHE A 81 34.76 -24.26 -25.30
N VAL A 82 33.67 -23.97 -25.95
CA VAL A 82 32.34 -23.86 -25.35
C VAL A 82 31.91 -25.22 -24.79
N ALA A 83 31.35 -25.26 -23.58
CA ALA A 83 30.86 -26.50 -22.99
C ALA A 83 29.73 -27.11 -23.84
N ARG A 84 29.69 -28.45 -23.91
CA ARG A 84 28.61 -29.15 -24.63
C ARG A 84 27.28 -29.10 -23.89
N HIS A 85 27.33 -29.03 -22.57
CA HIS A 85 26.19 -28.86 -21.68
C HIS A 85 26.41 -27.56 -20.92
N VAL A 86 25.66 -26.53 -21.29
CA VAL A 86 25.72 -25.22 -20.62
C VAL A 86 25.00 -25.36 -19.27
N PRO A 87 25.55 -24.83 -18.16
CA PRO A 87 25.01 -25.03 -16.80
C PRO A 87 23.60 -24.51 -16.58
N ASP A 88 23.08 -23.72 -17.51
CA ASP A 88 21.78 -23.04 -17.40
C ASP A 88 20.83 -23.42 -18.55
N PRO A 89 20.27 -24.66 -18.57
CA PRO A 89 19.37 -25.09 -19.64
C PRO A 89 18.07 -24.29 -19.70
N LEU A 90 17.68 -23.60 -18.62
CA LEU A 90 16.47 -22.76 -18.58
C LEU A 90 16.64 -21.43 -19.30
N LEU A 91 17.87 -20.96 -19.58
CA LEU A 91 18.14 -19.75 -20.34
C LEU A 91 18.22 -19.99 -21.85
N ASN A 92 18.15 -21.24 -22.32
CA ASN A 92 18.09 -21.62 -23.73
C ASN A 92 16.68 -21.58 -24.32
N ALA A 93 15.69 -21.08 -23.59
CA ALA A 93 14.42 -20.73 -24.21
C ALA A 93 14.70 -19.63 -25.25
N PRO A 94 14.34 -19.83 -26.53
CA PRO A 94 14.54 -18.78 -27.54
C PRO A 94 13.89 -17.51 -27.01
N HIS A 95 14.67 -16.43 -26.96
CA HIS A 95 14.11 -15.09 -26.70
C HIS A 95 13.23 -14.73 -27.90
N VAL A 96 12.04 -15.30 -27.95
CA VAL A 96 10.97 -14.77 -28.75
C VAL A 96 10.67 -13.42 -28.12
N ARG A 97 11.13 -12.34 -28.73
CA ARG A 97 10.57 -11.01 -28.47
C ARG A 97 9.12 -11.09 -28.90
N VAL A 98 8.28 -11.56 -27.98
CA VAL A 98 6.85 -11.33 -28.08
C VAL A 98 6.72 -9.84 -27.82
N THR A 99 6.66 -9.03 -28.87
CA THR A 99 5.97 -7.74 -28.76
C THR A 99 4.58 -8.13 -28.26
N PRO A 100 4.15 -7.66 -27.09
CA PRO A 100 2.81 -7.95 -26.65
C PRO A 100 1.87 -7.24 -27.63
N GLU A 101 1.43 -7.93 -28.66
CA GLU A 101 0.23 -7.53 -29.35
C GLU A 101 -0.84 -7.50 -28.25
N HIS A 102 -1.48 -6.36 -28.11
CA HIS A 102 -2.59 -6.17 -27.19
C HIS A 102 -3.73 -7.04 -27.72
N VAL A 103 -3.72 -8.33 -27.37
CA VAL A 103 -4.86 -9.21 -27.64
C VAL A 103 -5.93 -8.82 -26.64
N PRO A 104 -7.06 -8.26 -27.07
CA PRO A 104 -8.14 -7.92 -26.17
C PRO A 104 -8.62 -9.21 -25.49
N VAL A 105 -8.70 -9.19 -24.16
CA VAL A 105 -9.32 -10.30 -23.42
C VAL A 105 -10.82 -10.24 -23.67
N GLU A 106 -11.38 -11.29 -24.25
CA GLU A 106 -12.82 -11.35 -24.56
C GLU A 106 -13.67 -11.35 -23.27
N ALA A 107 -14.80 -10.65 -23.33
CA ALA A 107 -15.76 -10.65 -22.24
C ALA A 107 -16.24 -12.10 -21.96
N GLY A 108 -16.15 -12.53 -20.69
CA GLY A 108 -16.48 -13.90 -20.28
C GLY A 108 -15.26 -14.80 -19.97
N GLN A 109 -14.05 -14.41 -20.41
CA GLN A 109 -12.81 -15.12 -20.06
C GLN A 109 -12.26 -14.73 -18.69
N VAL A 110 -12.76 -13.66 -18.09
CA VAL A 110 -12.32 -13.14 -16.78
C VAL A 110 -13.52 -12.97 -15.85
N ASN A 111 -13.22 -12.95 -14.54
CA ASN A 111 -14.25 -12.68 -13.55
C ASN A 111 -14.85 -11.27 -13.75
N PRO A 112 -16.17 -11.13 -14.04
CA PRO A 112 -16.81 -9.85 -14.32
C PRO A 112 -16.80 -8.91 -13.09
N ASP A 113 -16.82 -9.45 -11.88
CA ASP A 113 -16.79 -8.65 -10.65
C ASP A 113 -15.44 -7.95 -10.49
N ILE A 114 -14.33 -8.62 -10.86
CA ILE A 114 -12.99 -7.99 -10.91
C ILE A 114 -12.89 -6.98 -12.06
N ALA A 115 -13.42 -7.31 -13.24
CA ALA A 115 -13.45 -6.37 -14.36
C ALA A 115 -14.22 -5.09 -14.00
N GLY A 116 -15.31 -5.22 -13.24
CA GLY A 116 -16.17 -4.12 -12.79
C GLY A 116 -15.48 -3.11 -11.87
N VAL A 117 -14.43 -3.50 -11.14
CA VAL A 117 -13.69 -2.57 -10.24
C VAL A 117 -12.49 -1.88 -10.90
N VAL A 118 -12.14 -2.23 -12.14
CA VAL A 118 -11.04 -1.59 -12.88
C VAL A 118 -11.21 -0.07 -13.03
N PRO A 119 -12.40 0.48 -13.32
CA PRO A 119 -12.60 1.94 -13.37
C PRO A 119 -12.29 2.62 -12.03
N LEU A 120 -12.72 2.05 -10.89
CA LEU A 120 -12.43 2.58 -9.56
C LEU A 120 -10.93 2.56 -9.26
N TRP A 121 -10.23 1.50 -9.67
CA TRP A 121 -8.78 1.41 -9.53
C TRP A 121 -8.07 2.48 -10.38
N ARG A 122 -8.43 2.65 -11.65
CA ARG A 122 -7.88 3.70 -12.52
C ARG A 122 -8.11 5.09 -11.93
N GLU A 123 -9.30 5.35 -11.44
CA GLU A 123 -9.61 6.60 -10.75
C GLU A 123 -8.71 6.80 -9.52
N SER A 124 -8.40 5.73 -8.76
CA SER A 124 -7.52 5.82 -7.60
C SER A 124 -6.08 6.25 -7.97
N LEU A 125 -5.61 5.94 -9.16
CA LEU A 125 -4.30 6.36 -9.66
C LEU A 125 -4.26 7.85 -10.05
N ASN A 126 -5.38 8.45 -10.44
CA ASN A 126 -5.46 9.85 -10.87
C ASN A 126 -5.25 10.86 -9.73
N GLY A 127 -5.18 10.41 -8.48
CA GLY A 127 -4.94 11.27 -7.30
C GLY A 127 -3.52 11.81 -7.15
N GLY A 128 -2.61 11.43 -8.04
CA GLY A 128 -1.19 11.80 -7.95
C GLY A 128 -0.40 10.91 -6.98
N GLY A 129 0.94 10.97 -7.03
CA GLY A 129 1.82 10.20 -6.14
C GLY A 129 1.71 10.66 -4.67
N MET A 130 1.96 9.73 -3.74
CA MET A 130 1.92 10.01 -2.28
C MET A 130 2.99 11.03 -1.82
N ASN A 131 3.99 11.32 -2.65
CA ASN A 131 5.08 12.26 -2.33
C ASN A 131 4.76 13.72 -2.68
N ARG A 132 3.57 14.00 -3.23
CA ARG A 132 3.18 15.37 -3.60
C ARG A 132 2.73 16.17 -2.38
N VAL A 133 3.00 17.46 -2.41
CA VAL A 133 2.42 18.40 -1.43
C VAL A 133 0.89 18.28 -1.49
N PHE A 134 0.24 18.25 -0.32
CA PHE A 134 -1.21 18.07 -0.17
C PHE A 134 -1.76 16.67 -0.53
N ALA A 135 -0.89 15.67 -0.67
CA ALA A 135 -1.35 14.29 -0.89
C ALA A 135 -2.27 13.81 0.24
N VAL A 136 -3.45 13.29 -0.14
CA VAL A 136 -4.47 12.81 0.80
C VAL A 136 -4.10 11.43 1.33
N GLY A 137 -4.28 11.22 2.63
CA GLY A 137 -4.12 9.91 3.25
C GLY A 137 -2.68 9.54 3.63
N VAL A 138 -1.73 10.46 3.52
CA VAL A 138 -0.34 10.28 3.96
C VAL A 138 -0.14 10.86 5.36
N GLY A 139 0.54 10.13 6.25
CA GLY A 139 0.91 10.58 7.60
C GLY A 139 2.22 11.39 7.62
N CYS A 140 2.75 11.64 8.82
CA CYS A 140 4.01 12.38 9.04
C CYS A 140 5.24 11.49 8.81
N THR A 141 5.49 11.09 7.56
CA THR A 141 6.58 10.16 7.22
C THR A 141 7.97 10.70 7.51
N ASP A 142 8.13 12.03 7.46
CA ASP A 142 9.36 12.75 7.83
C ASP A 142 9.73 12.62 9.32
N LEU A 143 8.78 12.26 10.16
CA LEU A 143 9.00 12.05 11.60
C LEU A 143 9.23 10.58 11.96
N PHE A 144 9.30 9.69 11.00
CA PHE A 144 9.58 8.28 11.28
C PHE A 144 10.97 8.13 11.92
N PRO A 145 11.11 7.40 13.03
CA PRO A 145 12.36 7.31 13.77
C PRO A 145 13.34 6.28 13.14
N HIS A 146 13.88 6.59 11.96
CA HIS A 146 14.72 5.69 11.14
C HIS A 146 15.85 5.05 11.92
N ASP A 147 16.63 5.82 12.69
CA ASP A 147 17.78 5.30 13.45
C ASP A 147 17.37 4.33 14.56
N LEU A 148 16.27 4.66 15.27
CA LEU A 148 15.76 3.78 16.31
C LEU A 148 15.22 2.48 15.70
N TRP A 149 14.45 2.60 14.63
CA TRP A 149 13.92 1.45 13.90
C TRP A 149 15.05 0.55 13.40
N GLY A 150 16.08 1.14 12.79
CA GLY A 150 17.26 0.40 12.30
C GLY A 150 18.00 -0.35 13.43
N ARG A 151 18.13 0.27 14.63
CA ARG A 151 18.72 -0.41 15.79
C ARG A 151 17.89 -1.60 16.28
N LEU A 152 16.55 -1.42 16.35
CA LEU A 152 15.64 -2.50 16.74
C LEU A 152 15.67 -3.64 15.72
N LEU A 153 15.64 -3.30 14.43
CA LEU A 153 15.74 -4.25 13.33
C LEU A 153 17.02 -5.08 13.42
N GLY A 154 18.17 -4.43 13.61
CA GLY A 154 19.45 -5.10 13.78
C GLY A 154 19.51 -5.99 15.02
N ARG A 155 18.82 -5.62 16.11
CA ARG A 155 18.70 -6.44 17.33
C ARG A 155 17.85 -7.68 17.06
N VAL A 156 16.67 -7.50 16.47
CA VAL A 156 15.77 -8.61 16.11
C VAL A 156 16.46 -9.56 15.13
N TRP A 157 17.10 -9.05 14.08
CA TRP A 157 17.81 -9.85 13.09
C TRP A 157 18.86 -10.79 13.72
N ARG A 158 19.66 -10.27 14.65
CA ARG A 158 20.70 -11.08 15.33
C ARG A 158 20.13 -12.12 16.29
N GLN A 159 18.95 -11.85 16.88
CA GLN A 159 18.34 -12.73 17.90
C GLN A 159 17.41 -13.79 17.31
N SER A 160 16.87 -13.57 16.12
CA SER A 160 15.81 -14.37 15.53
C SER A 160 16.30 -15.42 14.51
N ARG A 161 17.51 -15.92 14.65
CA ARG A 161 18.08 -16.91 13.69
C ARG A 161 17.23 -18.15 13.53
N ARG A 162 16.61 -18.63 14.62
CA ARG A 162 15.76 -19.82 14.61
C ARG A 162 14.38 -19.51 14.06
N GLU A 163 13.80 -18.40 14.50
CA GLU A 163 12.45 -17.96 14.16
C GLU A 163 12.30 -17.61 12.67
N LEU A 164 13.36 -17.08 12.05
CA LEU A 164 13.41 -16.77 10.60
C LEU A 164 13.25 -18.02 9.72
N GLY A 165 13.55 -19.22 10.23
CA GLY A 165 13.34 -20.50 9.54
C GLY A 165 11.98 -21.14 9.80
N LEU A 166 11.10 -20.52 10.58
CA LEU A 166 9.82 -21.06 10.99
C LEU A 166 8.67 -20.12 10.60
N HIS A 167 7.51 -20.71 10.29
CA HIS A 167 6.29 -19.92 10.12
C HIS A 167 5.75 -19.42 11.47
N THR A 168 5.39 -18.14 11.53
CA THR A 168 4.77 -17.52 12.72
C THR A 168 3.30 -17.92 12.93
N GLY A 169 2.75 -18.72 12.01
CA GLY A 169 1.33 -19.02 11.93
C GLY A 169 0.53 -17.89 11.26
N SER A 170 -0.66 -18.24 10.75
CA SER A 170 -1.48 -17.31 9.97
C SER A 170 -2.10 -16.19 10.81
N SER A 171 -2.24 -16.36 12.12
CA SER A 171 -2.66 -15.28 13.01
C SER A 171 -1.58 -14.21 13.22
N GLY A 172 -0.32 -14.52 12.87
CA GLY A 172 0.81 -13.62 13.05
C GLY A 172 1.59 -13.84 14.35
N TYR A 173 2.65 -13.06 14.52
CA TYR A 173 3.61 -13.16 15.64
C TYR A 173 2.95 -12.88 16.98
N GLN A 174 2.95 -13.87 17.88
CA GLN A 174 2.21 -13.82 19.15
C GLN A 174 2.57 -12.61 20.03
N PRO A 175 3.86 -12.25 20.24
CA PRO A 175 4.17 -11.06 21.04
C PRO A 175 3.60 -9.76 20.45
N LEU A 176 3.51 -9.63 19.12
CA LEU A 176 2.87 -8.48 18.50
C LEU A 176 1.36 -8.48 18.76
N ARG A 177 0.69 -9.63 18.65
CA ARG A 177 -0.76 -9.75 18.95
C ARG A 177 -1.05 -9.35 20.40
N GLN A 178 -0.21 -9.78 21.34
CA GLN A 178 -0.30 -9.39 22.77
C GLN A 178 -0.08 -7.88 22.95
N ALA A 179 0.94 -7.31 22.33
CA ALA A 179 1.21 -5.88 22.43
C ALA A 179 0.06 -5.03 21.86
N ILE A 180 -0.51 -5.45 20.72
CA ILE A 180 -1.69 -4.80 20.12
C ILE A 180 -2.90 -4.91 21.03
N ALA A 181 -3.24 -6.10 21.53
CA ALA A 181 -4.39 -6.28 22.41
C ALA A 181 -4.32 -5.36 23.63
N ARG A 182 -3.18 -5.31 24.33
CA ARG A 182 -2.96 -4.39 25.46
C ARG A 182 -3.11 -2.92 25.05
N TYR A 183 -2.56 -2.54 23.91
CA TYR A 183 -2.60 -1.17 23.43
C TYR A 183 -4.03 -0.71 23.13
N ILE A 184 -4.81 -1.50 22.36
CA ILE A 184 -6.18 -1.11 21.99
C ILE A 184 -7.19 -1.22 23.14
N GLN A 185 -6.99 -2.16 24.06
CA GLN A 185 -7.74 -2.20 25.31
C GLN A 185 -7.57 -0.89 26.10
N ALA A 186 -6.31 -0.47 26.30
CA ALA A 186 -6.00 0.73 27.10
C ALA A 186 -6.40 2.04 26.41
N THR A 187 -6.29 2.12 25.08
CA THR A 187 -6.48 3.39 24.34
C THR A 187 -7.84 3.52 23.68
N ARG A 188 -8.50 2.40 23.36
CA ARG A 188 -9.74 2.35 22.58
C ARG A 188 -10.89 1.64 23.28
N GLY A 189 -10.62 0.98 24.42
CA GLY A 189 -11.61 0.20 25.14
C GLY A 189 -12.14 -1.00 24.34
N VAL A 190 -11.33 -1.53 23.42
CA VAL A 190 -11.67 -2.73 22.63
C VAL A 190 -11.66 -3.94 23.57
N ASN A 191 -12.69 -4.75 23.51
CA ASN A 191 -12.80 -5.97 24.31
C ASN A 191 -12.26 -7.17 23.51
N CYS A 192 -10.99 -7.55 23.75
CA CYS A 192 -10.32 -8.67 23.06
C CYS A 192 -9.18 -9.23 23.91
N ASP A 193 -8.79 -10.45 23.64
CA ASP A 193 -7.50 -11.02 24.00
C ASP A 193 -6.58 -11.13 22.75
N GLU A 194 -5.36 -11.61 22.95
CA GLU A 194 -4.43 -11.80 21.82
C GLU A 194 -4.90 -12.85 20.82
N ASP A 195 -5.76 -13.76 21.23
CA ASP A 195 -6.25 -14.82 20.35
C ASP A 195 -7.29 -14.31 19.35
N CYS A 196 -7.98 -13.24 19.68
CA CYS A 196 -8.87 -12.54 18.77
C CYS A 196 -8.13 -11.67 17.74
N VAL A 197 -6.83 -11.39 17.95
CA VAL A 197 -6.03 -10.52 17.06
C VAL A 197 -5.41 -11.34 15.94
N ILE A 198 -5.60 -10.88 14.68
CA ILE A 198 -4.99 -11.45 13.47
C ILE A 198 -4.20 -10.35 12.77
N ILE A 199 -2.90 -10.56 12.54
CA ILE A 199 -2.05 -9.62 11.82
C ILE A 199 -2.32 -9.73 10.32
N VAL A 200 -2.45 -8.59 9.65
CA VAL A 200 -2.75 -8.48 8.21
C VAL A 200 -1.83 -7.48 7.52
N ASN A 201 -1.76 -7.57 6.19
CA ASN A 201 -1.00 -6.66 5.34
C ASN A 201 -1.79 -5.35 5.06
N GLY A 202 -2.25 -4.72 6.14
CA GLY A 202 -3.04 -3.48 6.12
C GLY A 202 -4.53 -3.71 5.88
N ILE A 203 -5.28 -2.58 5.87
CA ILE A 203 -6.75 -2.55 5.85
C ILE A 203 -7.36 -3.23 4.63
N GLN A 204 -6.71 -3.18 3.45
CA GLN A 204 -7.23 -3.82 2.23
C GLN A 204 -7.33 -5.34 2.39
N GLN A 205 -6.32 -5.97 3.00
CA GLN A 205 -6.39 -7.39 3.30
C GLN A 205 -7.44 -7.68 4.39
N ALA A 206 -7.53 -6.84 5.42
CA ALA A 206 -8.54 -6.98 6.46
C ALA A 206 -9.97 -7.02 5.87
N MET A 207 -10.30 -6.06 5.01
CA MET A 207 -11.59 -6.02 4.32
C MET A 207 -11.80 -7.21 3.39
N ASN A 208 -10.78 -7.61 2.62
CA ASN A 208 -10.86 -8.75 1.71
C ASN A 208 -11.12 -10.06 2.46
N LEU A 209 -10.42 -10.31 3.57
CA LEU A 209 -10.67 -11.47 4.43
C LEU A 209 -12.09 -11.44 4.98
N THR A 210 -12.55 -10.29 5.46
CA THR A 210 -13.92 -10.11 5.98
C THR A 210 -14.96 -10.41 4.91
N ALA A 211 -14.78 -9.87 3.71
CA ALA A 211 -15.67 -10.13 2.59
C ALA A 211 -15.73 -11.63 2.24
N ARG A 212 -14.58 -12.29 2.15
CA ARG A 212 -14.50 -13.73 1.83
C ARG A 212 -15.10 -14.64 2.88
N VAL A 213 -15.05 -14.25 4.16
CA VAL A 213 -15.60 -15.04 5.26
C VAL A 213 -17.10 -14.84 5.46
N LEU A 214 -17.58 -13.60 5.26
CA LEU A 214 -18.94 -13.23 5.68
C LEU A 214 -19.92 -13.00 4.53
N LEU A 215 -19.44 -12.81 3.30
CA LEU A 215 -20.28 -12.42 2.17
C LEU A 215 -20.28 -13.49 1.08
N THR A 216 -21.41 -13.56 0.41
CA THR A 216 -21.61 -14.29 -0.84
C THR A 216 -21.99 -13.29 -1.95
N LYS A 217 -21.85 -13.72 -3.21
CA LYS A 217 -22.24 -12.89 -4.35
C LYS A 217 -23.69 -12.43 -4.25
N GLY A 218 -23.90 -11.14 -4.42
CA GLY A 218 -25.22 -10.51 -4.34
C GLY A 218 -25.61 -9.98 -2.96
N ASP A 219 -24.86 -10.30 -1.91
CA ASP A 219 -25.10 -9.76 -0.57
C ASP A 219 -24.91 -8.24 -0.55
N GLU A 220 -25.76 -7.54 0.21
CA GLU A 220 -25.70 -6.09 0.35
C GLU A 220 -24.76 -5.66 1.46
N VAL A 221 -23.97 -4.61 1.18
CA VAL A 221 -23.02 -4.01 2.12
C VAL A 221 -23.29 -2.51 2.21
N TRP A 222 -23.61 -2.00 3.40
CA TRP A 222 -23.67 -0.56 3.63
C TRP A 222 -22.30 0.07 3.65
N LEU A 223 -22.17 1.19 2.96
CA LEU A 223 -20.99 2.04 2.96
C LEU A 223 -21.40 3.49 3.22
N ASP A 224 -20.60 4.21 4.02
CA ASP A 224 -20.71 5.66 4.14
C ASP A 224 -20.74 6.32 2.74
N ASP A 225 -21.59 7.32 2.53
CA ASP A 225 -21.61 8.15 1.33
C ASP A 225 -21.71 9.65 1.71
N PRO A 226 -20.62 10.40 1.52
CA PRO A 226 -19.32 10.03 0.93
C PRO A 226 -18.52 9.04 1.77
N GLY A 227 -17.68 8.20 1.10
CA GLY A 227 -16.97 7.13 1.77
C GLY A 227 -15.67 6.70 1.12
N TYR A 228 -15.06 5.66 1.68
CA TYR A 228 -13.75 5.16 1.26
C TYR A 228 -13.85 4.26 0.01
N ASN A 229 -13.30 4.71 -1.12
CA ASN A 229 -13.30 3.95 -2.38
C ASN A 229 -12.58 2.61 -2.31
N GLY A 230 -11.59 2.47 -1.40
CA GLY A 230 -10.92 1.19 -1.19
C GLY A 230 -11.86 0.11 -0.65
N ALA A 231 -12.78 0.46 0.26
CA ALA A 231 -13.81 -0.44 0.75
C ALA A 231 -14.82 -0.77 -0.36
N ARG A 232 -15.28 0.25 -1.10
CA ARG A 232 -16.16 0.06 -2.26
C ARG A 232 -15.58 -0.94 -3.27
N GLY A 233 -14.29 -0.78 -3.61
CA GLY A 233 -13.61 -1.67 -4.54
C GLY A 233 -13.50 -3.10 -4.03
N VAL A 234 -13.14 -3.30 -2.75
CA VAL A 234 -13.01 -4.64 -2.16
C VAL A 234 -14.35 -5.36 -2.15
N PHE A 235 -15.41 -4.75 -1.64
CA PHE A 235 -16.71 -5.42 -1.55
C PHE A 235 -17.33 -5.66 -2.93
N ALA A 236 -17.18 -4.74 -3.86
CA ALA A 236 -17.65 -4.95 -5.25
C ALA A 236 -16.86 -6.08 -5.94
N SER A 237 -15.58 -6.26 -5.66
CA SER A 237 -14.73 -7.29 -6.29
C SER A 237 -15.10 -8.74 -5.94
N VAL A 238 -15.82 -8.94 -4.84
CA VAL A 238 -16.38 -10.24 -4.45
C VAL A 238 -17.84 -10.42 -4.90
N GLY A 239 -18.35 -9.49 -5.71
CA GLY A 239 -19.71 -9.53 -6.25
C GLY A 239 -20.79 -9.05 -5.28
N SER A 240 -20.43 -8.37 -4.18
CA SER A 240 -21.41 -7.78 -3.27
C SER A 240 -21.99 -6.48 -3.83
N GLN A 241 -23.23 -6.18 -3.46
CA GLN A 241 -23.91 -4.96 -3.82
C GLN A 241 -23.61 -3.87 -2.78
N VAL A 242 -22.71 -2.94 -3.13
CA VAL A 242 -22.39 -1.80 -2.27
C VAL A 242 -23.54 -0.80 -2.26
N ARG A 243 -24.07 -0.51 -1.08
CA ARG A 243 -25.21 0.37 -0.84
C ARG A 243 -24.77 1.66 -0.14
N PRO A 244 -24.89 2.81 -0.79
CA PRO A 244 -24.49 4.09 -0.21
C PRO A 244 -25.49 4.51 0.88
N VAL A 245 -24.99 4.73 2.11
CA VAL A 245 -25.79 5.25 3.23
C VAL A 245 -25.32 6.68 3.54
N ARG A 246 -26.27 7.59 3.66
CA ARG A 246 -26.00 9.01 3.88
C ARG A 246 -25.19 9.24 5.16
N VAL A 247 -24.30 10.22 5.08
CA VAL A 247 -23.53 10.72 6.23
C VAL A 247 -23.90 12.17 6.49
N ASP A 248 -24.14 12.50 7.74
CA ASP A 248 -24.40 13.88 8.23
C ASP A 248 -23.49 14.23 9.41
N ALA A 249 -23.83 15.27 10.18
CA ALA A 249 -23.05 15.73 11.32
C ALA A 249 -22.89 14.67 12.45
N ASP A 250 -23.84 13.74 12.56
CA ASP A 250 -23.83 12.63 13.51
C ASP A 250 -23.19 11.34 12.97
N GLY A 251 -22.62 11.36 11.77
CA GLY A 251 -22.01 10.21 11.08
C GLY A 251 -23.01 9.50 10.15
N MET A 252 -22.83 8.18 9.95
CA MET A 252 -23.75 7.38 9.12
C MET A 252 -25.18 7.45 9.63
N ASP A 253 -26.13 7.71 8.72
CA ASP A 253 -27.56 7.75 9.02
C ASP A 253 -28.14 6.33 8.97
N ILE A 254 -28.32 5.74 10.15
CA ILE A 254 -28.77 4.35 10.27
C ILE A 254 -30.21 4.18 9.76
N ASP A 255 -31.05 5.20 9.92
CA ASP A 255 -32.45 5.18 9.44
C ASP A 255 -32.51 5.22 7.90
N ASP A 256 -31.60 5.98 7.24
CA ASP A 256 -31.45 5.95 5.77
C ASP A 256 -31.08 4.55 5.28
N GLY A 257 -30.13 3.88 5.97
CA GLY A 257 -29.75 2.50 5.66
C GLY A 257 -30.91 1.50 5.82
N ILE A 258 -31.62 1.57 6.93
CA ILE A 258 -32.77 0.70 7.22
C ILE A 258 -33.91 0.91 6.20
N ALA A 259 -34.20 2.17 5.87
CA ALA A 259 -35.29 2.51 4.97
C ALA A 259 -35.05 2.02 3.54
N HIS A 260 -33.81 2.13 3.04
CA HIS A 260 -33.50 1.85 1.64
C HIS A 260 -32.88 0.47 1.40
N TYR A 261 -32.16 -0.08 2.38
CA TYR A 261 -31.38 -1.33 2.23
C TYR A 261 -31.48 -2.25 3.44
N PRO A 262 -32.69 -2.67 3.82
CA PRO A 262 -32.95 -3.43 5.06
C PRO A 262 -32.33 -4.83 5.06
N GLY A 263 -31.88 -5.33 3.90
CA GLY A 263 -31.30 -6.66 3.70
C GLY A 263 -29.78 -6.75 3.84
N ALA A 264 -29.12 -5.66 4.20
CA ALA A 264 -27.66 -5.65 4.28
C ALA A 264 -27.11 -6.66 5.31
N LYS A 265 -26.05 -7.37 4.94
CA LYS A 265 -25.36 -8.36 5.78
C LYS A 265 -24.12 -7.82 6.46
N LEU A 266 -23.54 -6.75 5.91
CA LEU A 266 -22.35 -6.10 6.44
C LEU A 266 -22.51 -4.58 6.37
N VAL A 267 -22.04 -3.90 7.40
CA VAL A 267 -21.85 -2.45 7.40
C VAL A 267 -20.36 -2.17 7.52
N TYR A 268 -19.80 -1.39 6.58
CA TYR A 268 -18.46 -0.81 6.73
C TYR A 268 -18.61 0.63 7.19
N THR A 269 -17.97 1.00 8.28
CA THR A 269 -17.94 2.38 8.77
C THR A 269 -16.65 2.68 9.55
N ALA A 270 -16.28 3.96 9.61
CA ALA A 270 -15.18 4.47 10.42
C ALA A 270 -15.73 5.39 11.53
N PRO A 271 -16.30 4.82 12.61
CA PRO A 271 -17.13 5.57 13.56
C PRO A 271 -16.36 6.59 14.41
N SER A 272 -15.04 6.50 14.45
CA SER A 272 -14.20 7.42 15.22
C SER A 272 -13.66 8.58 14.40
N HIS A 273 -13.61 8.42 13.07
CA HIS A 273 -13.15 9.43 12.13
C HIS A 273 -13.63 9.06 10.72
N GLN A 274 -14.84 9.47 10.41
CA GLN A 274 -15.49 9.21 9.12
C GLN A 274 -14.66 9.78 7.95
N PHE A 275 -14.44 9.02 6.92
CA PHE A 275 -13.75 9.48 5.72
C PHE A 275 -14.78 9.87 4.63
N PRO A 276 -14.67 11.05 4.01
CA PRO A 276 -13.62 12.07 4.18
C PRO A 276 -13.98 13.24 5.14
N LEU A 277 -15.18 13.29 5.69
CA LEU A 277 -15.71 14.44 6.43
C LEU A 277 -15.12 14.60 7.85
N SER A 278 -14.35 13.62 8.33
CA SER A 278 -13.75 13.63 9.67
C SER A 278 -14.76 13.63 10.83
N GLY A 279 -16.04 13.45 10.55
CA GLY A 279 -17.10 13.36 11.55
C GLY A 279 -16.96 12.12 12.44
N THR A 280 -17.68 12.12 13.52
CA THR A 280 -17.71 11.00 14.49
C THR A 280 -19.13 10.44 14.53
N LEU A 281 -19.29 9.12 14.46
CA LEU A 281 -20.59 8.48 14.69
C LEU A 281 -21.04 8.73 16.14
N SER A 282 -22.17 9.40 16.31
CA SER A 282 -22.70 9.78 17.63
C SER A 282 -23.07 8.54 18.46
N LEU A 283 -23.04 8.66 19.79
CA LEU A 283 -23.38 7.53 20.67
C LEU A 283 -24.77 6.95 20.41
N PRO A 284 -25.84 7.76 20.20
CA PRO A 284 -27.16 7.20 19.84
C PRO A 284 -27.09 6.35 18.56
N ARG A 285 -26.40 6.82 17.52
CA ARG A 285 -26.23 6.06 16.26
C ARG A 285 -25.38 4.81 16.40
N ARG A 286 -24.35 4.84 17.24
CA ARG A 286 -23.55 3.64 17.59
C ARG A 286 -24.44 2.56 18.19
N LEU A 287 -25.28 2.94 19.16
CA LEU A 287 -26.20 2.00 19.83
C LEU A 287 -27.28 1.51 18.87
N ALA A 288 -27.84 2.38 18.03
CA ALA A 288 -28.82 2.00 17.00
C ALA A 288 -28.21 1.02 15.98
N LEU A 289 -26.98 1.26 15.51
CA LEU A 289 -26.28 0.37 14.59
C LEU A 289 -26.03 -1.02 15.20
N LEU A 290 -25.59 -1.09 16.46
CA LEU A 290 -25.38 -2.35 17.17
C LEU A 290 -26.69 -3.12 17.35
N ALA A 291 -27.76 -2.44 17.76
CA ALA A 291 -29.09 -3.05 17.91
C ALA A 291 -29.66 -3.58 16.58
N TRP A 292 -29.48 -2.81 15.50
CA TRP A 292 -29.86 -3.24 14.15
C TRP A 292 -29.06 -4.47 13.71
N ALA A 293 -27.74 -4.46 13.90
CA ALA A 293 -26.88 -5.58 13.51
C ALA A 293 -27.23 -6.86 14.26
N GLU A 294 -27.53 -6.76 15.56
CA GLU A 294 -28.03 -7.88 16.36
C GLU A 294 -29.37 -8.41 15.82
N ALA A 295 -30.36 -7.55 15.66
CA ALA A 295 -31.70 -7.93 15.24
C ALA A 295 -31.70 -8.57 13.82
N ARG A 296 -30.80 -8.13 12.93
CA ARG A 296 -30.68 -8.62 11.56
C ARG A 296 -29.67 -9.73 11.40
N GLN A 297 -28.93 -10.10 12.45
CA GLN A 297 -27.81 -11.01 12.39
C GLN A 297 -26.75 -10.55 11.37
N ALA A 298 -26.64 -9.24 11.18
CA ALA A 298 -25.65 -8.59 10.32
C ALA A 298 -24.32 -8.37 11.04
N TRP A 299 -23.27 -8.05 10.27
CA TRP A 299 -21.95 -7.77 10.78
C TRP A 299 -21.59 -6.30 10.62
N ILE A 300 -20.67 -5.80 11.43
CA ILE A 300 -20.13 -4.46 11.32
C ILE A 300 -18.61 -4.58 11.17
N PHE A 301 -18.05 -3.96 10.14
CA PHE A 301 -16.61 -3.75 10.00
C PHE A 301 -16.28 -2.33 10.47
N GLU A 302 -15.65 -2.23 11.63
CA GLU A 302 -15.17 -0.97 12.19
C GLU A 302 -13.74 -0.70 11.70
N ASP A 303 -13.56 0.31 10.84
CA ASP A 303 -12.25 0.77 10.38
C ASP A 303 -11.72 1.89 11.27
N ASP A 304 -10.75 1.57 12.12
CA ASP A 304 -10.10 2.51 13.02
C ASP A 304 -8.71 2.91 12.50
N TYR A 305 -8.70 3.66 11.40
CA TYR A 305 -7.46 4.04 10.70
C TYR A 305 -6.80 5.32 11.20
N ASN A 306 -7.50 6.16 11.98
CA ASN A 306 -7.09 7.54 12.26
C ASN A 306 -7.32 7.98 13.73
N SER A 307 -7.64 7.07 14.64
CA SER A 307 -8.00 7.40 16.02
C SER A 307 -6.89 8.06 16.82
N GLU A 308 -5.64 7.79 16.48
CA GLU A 308 -4.49 8.43 17.10
C GLU A 308 -4.36 9.92 16.74
N PHE A 309 -4.97 10.38 15.65
CA PHE A 309 -4.89 11.78 15.17
C PHE A 309 -6.01 12.67 15.72
N ARG A 310 -6.45 12.47 16.96
CA ARG A 310 -7.30 13.44 17.68
C ARG A 310 -6.44 14.43 18.43
N TYR A 311 -6.71 15.74 18.24
CA TYR A 311 -5.88 16.80 18.76
C TYR A 311 -6.38 17.37 20.09
N ALA A 312 -7.69 17.63 20.21
CA ALA A 312 -8.28 18.37 21.32
C ALA A 312 -8.97 17.51 22.39
N ALA A 313 -9.25 16.23 22.15
CA ALA A 313 -10.06 15.42 23.03
C ALA A 313 -9.41 14.05 23.37
N ARG A 314 -9.92 13.40 24.44
CA ARG A 314 -9.58 12.00 24.72
C ARG A 314 -10.01 11.10 23.54
N SER A 315 -9.28 10.00 23.36
CA SER A 315 -9.68 8.94 22.42
C SER A 315 -11.11 8.48 22.72
N LEU A 316 -11.94 8.34 21.69
CA LEU A 316 -13.27 7.76 21.83
C LEU A 316 -13.17 6.24 21.99
N GLN A 317 -14.06 5.66 22.79
CA GLN A 317 -14.20 4.23 22.83
C GLN A 317 -14.57 3.69 21.44
N ALA A 318 -13.98 2.57 21.04
CA ALA A 318 -14.34 1.88 19.81
C ALA A 318 -15.80 1.38 19.84
N LEU A 319 -16.43 1.25 18.70
CA LEU A 319 -17.76 0.66 18.60
C LEU A 319 -17.75 -0.79 19.10
N GLN A 320 -16.67 -1.53 18.80
CA GLN A 320 -16.45 -2.90 19.26
C GLN A 320 -16.49 -3.01 20.79
N GLY A 321 -15.95 -2.03 21.51
CA GLY A 321 -15.99 -2.01 22.98
C GLY A 321 -17.39 -1.81 23.58
N LEU A 322 -18.36 -1.38 22.78
CA LEU A 322 -19.79 -1.28 23.15
C LEU A 322 -20.59 -2.52 22.73
N ASP A 323 -20.03 -3.38 21.91
CA ASP A 323 -20.69 -4.54 21.34
C ASP A 323 -20.81 -5.67 22.36
N LYS A 324 -22.04 -6.04 22.71
CA LYS A 324 -22.38 -7.14 23.64
C LYS A 324 -22.69 -8.46 22.93
N HIS A 325 -22.82 -8.43 21.60
CA HIS A 325 -23.36 -9.55 20.83
C HIS A 325 -22.34 -10.11 19.82
N HIS A 326 -21.07 -9.65 19.91
CA HIS A 326 -19.98 -10.10 19.04
C HIS A 326 -20.29 -9.99 17.55
N ARG A 327 -20.81 -8.81 17.13
CA ARG A 327 -21.15 -8.48 15.75
C ARG A 327 -20.13 -7.57 15.07
N VAL A 328 -19.18 -7.03 15.83
CA VAL A 328 -18.20 -6.08 15.30
C VAL A 328 -16.86 -6.78 15.04
N ILE A 329 -16.38 -6.66 13.80
CA ILE A 329 -15.01 -6.93 13.40
C ILE A 329 -14.28 -5.58 13.43
N TYR A 330 -13.35 -5.43 14.37
CA TYR A 330 -12.56 -4.20 14.50
C TYR A 330 -11.24 -4.33 13.72
N SER A 331 -10.84 -3.28 13.03
CA SER A 331 -9.58 -3.24 12.29
C SER A 331 -8.81 -1.97 12.57
N GLY A 332 -7.49 -2.11 12.71
CA GLY A 332 -6.55 -1.00 12.82
C GLY A 332 -5.36 -1.15 11.89
N THR A 333 -4.69 -0.03 11.62
CA THR A 333 -3.52 0.01 10.75
C THR A 333 -2.39 0.85 11.33
N PHE A 334 -1.16 0.41 11.15
CA PHE A 334 0.03 1.19 11.53
C PHE A 334 0.52 2.10 10.39
N SER A 335 0.00 1.94 9.16
CA SER A 335 0.51 2.65 7.98
C SER A 335 0.39 4.19 8.08
N LYS A 336 -0.56 4.72 8.86
CA LYS A 336 -0.72 6.17 9.04
C LYS A 336 0.23 6.74 10.06
N MET A 337 0.59 5.96 11.09
CA MET A 337 1.52 6.36 12.13
C MET A 337 2.97 6.08 11.76
N MET A 338 3.24 5.08 10.94
CA MET A 338 4.59 4.71 10.53
C MET A 338 4.89 5.30 9.14
N TYR A 339 4.66 4.56 8.08
CA TYR A 339 4.77 5.00 6.70
C TYR A 339 3.88 4.11 5.80
N PRO A 340 3.44 4.58 4.62
CA PRO A 340 2.45 3.87 3.80
C PRO A 340 2.86 2.43 3.42
N GLU A 341 4.13 2.21 3.08
CA GLU A 341 4.68 0.90 2.69
C GLU A 341 4.98 -0.02 3.88
N PHE A 342 4.70 0.41 5.10
CA PHE A 342 4.86 -0.45 6.29
C PHE A 342 3.99 -1.69 6.23
N ARG A 343 2.83 -1.58 5.63
CA ARG A 343 1.88 -2.65 5.30
C ARG A 343 1.56 -3.60 6.46
N LEU A 344 1.55 -3.10 7.70
CA LEU A 344 1.05 -3.83 8.86
C LEU A 344 -0.25 -3.23 9.37
N GLY A 345 -1.19 -4.10 9.63
CA GLY A 345 -2.46 -3.83 10.29
C GLY A 345 -2.92 -5.07 11.07
N PHE A 346 -4.07 -4.99 11.64
CA PHE A 346 -4.64 -6.10 12.40
C PHE A 346 -6.17 -6.10 12.35
N LEU A 347 -6.73 -7.27 12.54
CA LEU A 347 -8.14 -7.51 12.81
C LEU A 347 -8.31 -7.95 14.26
N VAL A 348 -9.38 -7.52 14.89
CA VAL A 348 -9.94 -8.17 16.07
C VAL A 348 -11.25 -8.81 15.66
N VAL A 349 -11.27 -10.11 15.66
CA VAL A 349 -12.44 -10.90 15.23
C VAL A 349 -13.17 -11.51 16.40
N PRO A 350 -14.51 -11.61 16.35
CA PRO A 350 -15.27 -12.37 17.33
C PRO A 350 -14.75 -13.81 17.48
N PRO A 351 -14.71 -14.37 18.70
CA PRO A 351 -14.14 -15.71 18.95
C PRO A 351 -14.71 -16.81 18.04
N GLN A 352 -16.00 -16.77 17.75
CA GLN A 352 -16.68 -17.74 16.89
C GLN A 352 -16.25 -17.69 15.41
N LEU A 353 -15.65 -16.59 14.95
CA LEU A 353 -15.16 -16.41 13.58
C LEU A 353 -13.66 -16.67 13.43
N ARG A 354 -12.92 -16.82 14.54
CA ARG A 354 -11.45 -16.89 14.52
C ARG A 354 -10.91 -17.92 13.54
N GLU A 355 -11.37 -19.17 13.63
CA GLU A 355 -10.87 -20.25 12.77
C GLU A 355 -11.14 -19.98 11.28
N LEU A 356 -12.32 -19.41 10.96
CA LEU A 356 -12.68 -19.05 9.59
C LEU A 356 -11.75 -17.97 9.01
N PHE A 357 -11.45 -16.93 9.80
CA PHE A 357 -10.53 -15.87 9.38
C PHE A 357 -9.09 -16.37 9.25
N VAL A 358 -8.62 -17.20 10.19
CA VAL A 358 -7.28 -17.79 10.13
C VAL A 358 -7.14 -18.70 8.92
N ALA A 359 -8.13 -19.55 8.64
CA ALA A 359 -8.14 -20.41 7.47
C ALA A 359 -8.18 -19.59 6.16
N SER A 360 -9.04 -18.55 6.09
CA SER A 360 -9.10 -17.66 4.94
C SER A 360 -7.77 -16.96 4.69
N LYS A 361 -7.09 -16.50 5.74
CA LYS A 361 -5.77 -15.88 5.64
C LYS A 361 -4.70 -16.88 5.20
N TYR A 362 -4.70 -18.10 5.75
CA TYR A 362 -3.77 -19.16 5.35
C TYR A 362 -3.80 -19.39 3.83
N PHE A 363 -4.99 -19.50 3.25
CA PHE A 363 -5.14 -19.71 1.80
C PHE A 363 -5.04 -18.41 0.98
N SER A 364 -4.90 -17.25 1.61
CA SER A 364 -4.67 -15.97 0.93
C SER A 364 -3.18 -15.66 0.76
N ASP A 365 -2.39 -15.72 1.83
CA ASP A 365 -0.99 -15.31 1.86
C ASP A 365 -0.11 -16.12 2.84
N LEU A 366 -0.63 -17.19 3.38
CA LEU A 366 0.00 -18.06 4.39
C LEU A 366 0.25 -17.35 5.72
N CYS A 367 1.08 -16.31 5.73
CA CYS A 367 1.39 -15.49 6.89
C CYS A 367 1.97 -14.13 6.48
N THR A 368 1.86 -13.15 7.36
CA THR A 368 2.57 -11.87 7.22
C THR A 368 4.03 -12.01 7.64
N GLY A 369 4.95 -11.28 6.99
CA GLY A 369 6.39 -11.35 7.25
C GLY A 369 6.74 -11.17 8.74
N TYR A 370 7.65 -11.97 9.24
CA TYR A 370 8.01 -12.03 10.67
C TYR A 370 8.74 -10.78 11.17
N LEU A 371 9.70 -10.30 10.37
CA LEU A 371 10.71 -9.35 10.85
C LEU A 371 10.10 -8.03 11.32
N GLU A 372 9.24 -7.45 10.50
CA GLU A 372 8.53 -6.21 10.80
C GLU A 372 7.60 -6.37 12.00
N GLN A 373 6.96 -7.52 12.13
CA GLN A 373 6.11 -7.83 13.27
C GLN A 373 6.91 -7.87 14.58
N ALA A 374 8.07 -8.51 14.57
CA ALA A 374 8.92 -8.64 15.76
C ALA A 374 9.55 -7.29 16.17
N VAL A 375 9.90 -6.45 15.18
CA VAL A 375 10.38 -5.08 15.45
C VAL A 375 9.27 -4.22 16.02
N LEU A 376 8.07 -4.28 15.44
CA LEU A 376 6.93 -3.49 15.92
C LEU A 376 6.49 -3.90 17.32
N ALA A 377 6.51 -5.19 17.65
CA ALA A 377 6.22 -5.67 19.00
C ALA A 377 7.13 -4.99 20.03
N ARG A 378 8.44 -4.98 19.78
CA ARG A 378 9.41 -4.28 20.65
C ARG A 378 9.19 -2.78 20.68
N PHE A 379 8.92 -2.17 19.54
CA PHE A 379 8.67 -0.74 19.42
C PHE A 379 7.45 -0.30 20.27
N ILE A 380 6.45 -1.16 20.38
CA ILE A 380 5.28 -0.94 21.26
C ILE A 380 5.68 -1.20 22.72
N ASP A 381 6.26 -2.35 23.03
CA ASP A 381 6.52 -2.79 24.41
C ASP A 381 7.59 -1.94 25.11
N GLU A 382 8.60 -1.44 24.36
CA GLU A 382 9.62 -0.53 24.88
C GLU A 382 9.11 0.94 24.99
N GLY A 383 7.82 1.20 24.69
CA GLY A 383 7.16 2.52 24.84
C GLY A 383 7.47 3.52 23.73
N HIS A 384 8.21 3.10 22.71
CA HIS A 384 8.60 3.96 21.59
C HIS A 384 7.42 4.37 20.73
N TYR A 385 6.44 3.46 20.52
CA TYR A 385 5.23 3.74 19.75
C TYR A 385 4.40 4.87 20.39
N ALA A 386 4.16 4.80 21.71
CA ALA A 386 3.41 5.84 22.40
C ALA A 386 4.09 7.22 22.34
N SER A 387 5.44 7.25 22.41
CA SER A 387 6.22 8.48 22.26
C SER A 387 6.16 9.03 20.83
N HIS A 388 6.18 8.14 19.84
CA HIS A 388 6.05 8.48 18.43
C HIS A 388 4.65 9.07 18.12
N VAL A 389 3.58 8.44 18.59
CA VAL A 389 2.19 8.95 18.46
C VAL A 389 2.06 10.36 19.03
N ARG A 390 2.62 10.63 20.22
CA ARG A 390 2.58 11.99 20.81
C ARG A 390 3.28 13.03 19.93
N ARG A 391 4.45 12.69 19.37
CA ARG A 391 5.22 13.57 18.48
C ARG A 391 4.46 13.86 17.18
N ILE A 392 3.93 12.83 16.53
CA ILE A 392 3.13 12.97 15.31
C ILE A 392 1.89 13.81 15.56
N ARG A 393 1.15 13.54 16.65
CA ARG A 393 -0.06 14.31 16.99
C ARG A 393 0.23 15.80 17.12
N LYS A 394 1.32 16.18 17.79
CA LYS A 394 1.75 17.57 17.92
C LYS A 394 2.05 18.19 16.54
N ALA A 395 2.86 17.55 15.75
CA ALA A 395 3.23 18.04 14.42
C ALA A 395 2.01 18.16 13.48
N CYS A 396 1.12 17.19 13.48
CA CYS A 396 -0.10 17.26 12.68
C CYS A 396 -1.01 18.44 13.11
N TYR A 397 -1.12 18.71 14.40
CA TYR A 397 -1.86 19.85 14.90
C TYR A 397 -1.27 21.19 14.39
N GLU A 398 0.05 21.35 14.47
CA GLU A 398 0.77 22.53 13.97
C GLU A 398 0.59 22.69 12.45
N ARG A 399 0.74 21.62 11.69
CA ARG A 399 0.57 21.56 10.23
C ARG A 399 -0.86 21.91 9.80
N LYS A 400 -1.84 21.34 10.49
CA LYS A 400 -3.26 21.64 10.26
C LYS A 400 -3.52 23.14 10.42
N ASN A 401 -3.09 23.72 11.55
CA ASN A 401 -3.35 25.13 11.83
C ASN A 401 -2.65 26.05 10.83
N ALA A 402 -1.43 25.73 10.41
CA ALA A 402 -0.72 26.49 9.38
C ALA A 402 -1.46 26.44 8.03
N LEU A 403 -1.97 25.27 7.65
CA LEU A 403 -2.74 25.13 6.42
C LEU A 403 -4.06 25.90 6.48
N VAL A 404 -4.81 25.83 7.59
CA VAL A 404 -6.05 26.59 7.78
C VAL A 404 -5.77 28.09 7.65
N ALA A 405 -4.77 28.61 8.37
CA ALA A 405 -4.40 30.04 8.31
C ALA A 405 -3.97 30.47 6.89
N ALA A 406 -3.27 29.57 6.15
CA ALA A 406 -2.90 29.85 4.76
C ALA A 406 -4.13 29.90 3.84
N ILE A 407 -5.07 28.99 3.99
CA ILE A 407 -6.32 28.99 3.22
C ILE A 407 -7.13 30.26 3.50
N GLU A 408 -7.34 30.60 4.76
CA GLU A 408 -8.06 31.84 5.16
C GLU A 408 -7.38 33.11 4.61
N ARG A 409 -6.06 33.13 4.56
CA ARG A 409 -5.30 34.30 4.05
C ARG A 409 -5.36 34.43 2.54
N TYR A 410 -5.24 33.32 1.79
CA TYR A 410 -5.05 33.39 0.33
C TYR A 410 -6.33 33.10 -0.45
N PHE A 411 -7.36 32.49 0.18
CA PHE A 411 -8.65 32.11 -0.40
C PHE A 411 -9.85 32.54 0.48
N PRO A 412 -9.89 33.78 1.02
CA PRO A 412 -10.89 34.17 2.03
C PRO A 412 -12.34 33.99 1.54
N ASP A 413 -12.60 34.27 0.25
CA ASP A 413 -13.96 34.22 -0.34
C ASP A 413 -14.20 32.98 -1.20
N THR A 414 -13.17 32.20 -1.46
CA THR A 414 -13.22 31.08 -2.43
C THR A 414 -13.29 29.71 -1.75
N MET A 415 -12.76 29.60 -0.53
CA MET A 415 -12.71 28.33 0.21
C MET A 415 -13.19 28.50 1.64
N THR A 416 -14.03 27.56 2.09
CA THR A 416 -14.41 27.42 3.50
C THR A 416 -13.94 26.06 3.99
N VAL A 417 -13.08 26.05 5.01
CA VAL A 417 -12.59 24.81 5.62
C VAL A 417 -13.71 24.16 6.43
N HIS A 418 -13.97 22.88 6.17
CA HIS A 418 -14.86 22.06 6.98
C HIS A 418 -14.26 21.85 8.38
N PRO A 419 -14.99 22.13 9.46
CA PRO A 419 -14.45 22.01 10.81
C PRO A 419 -13.97 20.58 11.12
N THR A 420 -12.75 20.44 11.60
CA THR A 420 -12.22 19.18 12.12
C THR A 420 -11.19 19.40 13.21
N ASP A 421 -11.20 18.53 14.23
CA ASP A 421 -10.19 18.48 15.30
C ASP A 421 -9.31 17.23 15.23
N SER A 422 -9.36 16.54 14.10
CA SER A 422 -8.68 15.24 13.92
C SER A 422 -8.25 15.00 12.46
N GLY A 423 -7.50 13.93 12.24
CA GLY A 423 -7.18 13.42 10.90
C GLY A 423 -5.88 13.97 10.29
N VAL A 424 -5.68 13.70 9.00
CA VAL A 424 -4.46 14.01 8.23
C VAL A 424 -4.75 14.82 6.97
N HIS A 425 -6.01 15.21 6.76
CA HIS A 425 -6.47 16.02 5.62
C HIS A 425 -7.58 16.98 6.07
N LEU A 426 -7.82 18.02 5.26
CA LEU A 426 -8.96 18.91 5.36
C LEU A 426 -9.90 18.71 4.18
N VAL A 427 -11.19 18.89 4.42
CA VAL A 427 -12.17 19.15 3.38
C VAL A 427 -12.37 20.66 3.28
N CYS A 428 -12.34 21.19 2.06
CA CYS A 428 -12.62 22.57 1.77
C CYS A 428 -13.79 22.69 0.79
N TRP A 429 -14.80 23.44 1.16
CA TRP A 429 -15.93 23.78 0.30
C TRP A 429 -15.56 24.98 -0.57
N LEU A 430 -15.91 24.93 -1.86
CA LEU A 430 -15.54 25.92 -2.85
C LEU A 430 -16.70 26.84 -3.18
N HIS A 431 -16.37 28.13 -3.43
CA HIS A 431 -17.30 29.17 -3.84
C HIS A 431 -16.77 29.85 -5.10
N GLY A 432 -17.59 29.92 -6.13
CA GLY A 432 -17.27 30.63 -7.39
C GLY A 432 -16.24 29.94 -8.30
N ILE A 433 -15.75 28.76 -7.92
CA ILE A 433 -14.82 27.96 -8.73
C ILE A 433 -15.19 26.48 -8.63
N THR A 434 -15.03 25.71 -9.72
CA THR A 434 -15.26 24.28 -9.72
C THR A 434 -14.08 23.51 -9.15
N ALA A 435 -14.35 22.40 -8.47
CA ALA A 435 -13.32 21.51 -7.94
C ALA A 435 -12.42 20.94 -9.04
N ILE A 436 -12.97 20.67 -10.22
CA ILE A 436 -12.23 20.16 -11.38
C ILE A 436 -11.18 21.18 -11.84
N ALA A 437 -11.56 22.44 -12.03
CA ALA A 437 -10.66 23.52 -12.47
C ALA A 437 -9.52 23.74 -11.47
N LEU A 438 -9.84 23.75 -10.16
CA LEU A 438 -8.84 23.91 -9.10
C LEU A 438 -7.87 22.74 -9.04
N VAL A 439 -8.37 21.51 -9.07
CA VAL A 439 -7.54 20.29 -9.02
C VAL A 439 -6.64 20.17 -10.25
N GLU A 440 -7.13 20.54 -11.42
CA GLU A 440 -6.29 20.55 -12.65
C GLU A 440 -5.14 21.57 -12.52
N LYS A 441 -5.42 22.77 -11.97
CA LYS A 441 -4.36 23.75 -11.72
C LYS A 441 -3.37 23.25 -10.64
N ALA A 442 -3.87 22.61 -9.59
CA ALA A 442 -3.02 22.00 -8.56
C ALA A 442 -2.13 20.90 -9.15
N ARG A 443 -2.65 20.07 -10.06
CA ARG A 443 -1.91 19.02 -10.77
C ARG A 443 -0.76 19.58 -11.60
N GLN A 444 -0.96 20.73 -12.28
CA GLN A 444 0.08 21.44 -13.04
C GLN A 444 1.22 21.95 -12.13
N LEU A 445 0.92 22.19 -10.85
CA LEU A 445 1.89 22.61 -9.82
C LEU A 445 2.49 21.42 -9.04
N ASP A 446 2.23 20.18 -9.47
CA ASP A 446 2.63 18.92 -8.82
C ASP A 446 2.08 18.79 -7.38
N MET A 447 0.82 19.19 -7.16
CA MET A 447 0.11 19.08 -5.89
C MET A 447 -0.90 17.94 -5.90
N GLY A 448 -1.09 17.27 -4.74
CA GLY A 448 -1.92 16.07 -4.58
C GLY A 448 -3.35 16.35 -4.11
N ILE A 449 -3.91 17.51 -4.42
CA ILE A 449 -5.31 17.87 -4.08
C ILE A 449 -6.27 17.02 -4.88
N GLN A 450 -7.39 16.64 -4.26
CA GLN A 450 -8.40 15.75 -4.88
C GLN A 450 -9.79 16.39 -4.79
N THR A 451 -10.66 16.06 -5.76
CA THR A 451 -12.07 16.48 -5.71
C THR A 451 -12.81 15.68 -4.65
N PHE A 452 -13.73 16.33 -3.92
CA PHE A 452 -14.59 15.66 -2.94
C PHE A 452 -15.57 14.69 -3.61
N ALA A 453 -16.14 15.06 -4.77
CA ALA A 453 -17.08 14.26 -5.54
C ALA A 453 -16.56 12.84 -5.86
N ARG A 454 -15.25 12.65 -5.94
CA ARG A 454 -14.61 11.35 -6.13
C ARG A 454 -15.02 10.30 -5.10
N TYR A 455 -15.39 10.72 -3.90
CA TYR A 455 -15.74 9.84 -2.78
C TYR A 455 -17.24 9.68 -2.60
N CYS A 456 -18.04 10.31 -3.48
CA CYS A 456 -19.51 10.26 -3.45
C CYS A 456 -20.02 9.23 -4.47
N GLN A 457 -21.02 8.47 -4.06
CA GLN A 457 -21.78 7.59 -4.96
C GLN A 457 -23.07 8.27 -5.43
N ARG A 458 -23.63 9.14 -4.59
CA ARG A 458 -24.76 10.01 -4.91
C ARG A 458 -24.29 11.38 -5.41
N PRO A 459 -25.03 12.06 -6.28
CA PRO A 459 -24.71 13.43 -6.69
C PRO A 459 -24.62 14.38 -5.49
N MET A 460 -23.65 15.28 -5.53
CA MET A 460 -23.44 16.31 -4.49
C MET A 460 -23.88 17.67 -5.00
N GLU A 461 -24.52 18.46 -4.13
CA GLU A 461 -24.93 19.83 -4.43
C GLU A 461 -23.80 20.87 -4.24
N ARG A 462 -22.73 20.50 -3.52
CA ARG A 462 -21.64 21.41 -3.15
C ARG A 462 -20.32 20.97 -3.77
N GLU A 463 -19.62 21.93 -4.35
CA GLU A 463 -18.24 21.75 -4.81
C GLU A 463 -17.29 21.68 -3.62
N GLY A 464 -16.37 20.69 -3.64
CA GLY A 464 -15.42 20.51 -2.55
C GLY A 464 -14.15 19.80 -2.99
N ILE A 465 -13.11 19.99 -2.18
CA ILE A 465 -11.79 19.36 -2.37
C ILE A 465 -11.27 18.79 -1.07
N LEU A 466 -10.35 17.81 -1.19
CA LEU A 466 -9.55 17.27 -0.09
C LEU A 466 -8.11 17.73 -0.22
N ILE A 467 -7.54 18.19 0.89
CA ILE A 467 -6.16 18.68 0.99
C ILE A 467 -5.46 17.98 2.15
N GLY A 468 -4.45 17.13 1.86
CA GLY A 468 -3.62 16.51 2.88
C GLY A 468 -2.62 17.51 3.50
N PHE A 469 -2.37 17.39 4.81
CA PHE A 469 -1.44 18.29 5.50
C PHE A 469 -0.34 17.57 6.31
N ALA A 470 -0.48 16.27 6.53
CA ALA A 470 0.39 15.61 7.50
C ALA A 470 1.81 15.32 6.99
N SER A 471 2.03 15.27 5.69
CA SER A 471 3.29 14.82 5.08
C SER A 471 4.36 15.93 4.92
N HIS A 472 4.02 17.20 5.14
CA HIS A 472 4.92 18.33 4.87
C HIS A 472 4.92 19.35 6.02
N THR A 473 6.00 20.16 6.11
CA THR A 473 6.15 21.17 7.15
C THR A 473 5.18 22.35 6.96
N PRO A 474 4.90 23.13 8.01
CA PRO A 474 4.04 24.32 7.92
C PRO A 474 4.45 25.31 6.83
N GLU A 475 5.76 25.50 6.62
CA GLU A 475 6.31 26.42 5.61
C GLU A 475 5.98 25.95 4.18
N VAL A 476 6.18 24.65 3.90
CA VAL A 476 5.88 24.02 2.60
C VAL A 476 4.38 24.08 2.30
N LEU A 477 3.54 23.83 3.31
CA LEU A 477 2.08 23.91 3.15
C LEU A 477 1.63 25.35 2.86
N THR A 478 2.17 26.33 3.59
CA THR A 478 1.84 27.75 3.39
C THR A 478 2.28 28.23 2.01
N ASP A 479 3.51 27.88 1.59
CA ASP A 479 4.02 28.23 0.24
C ASP A 479 3.19 27.56 -0.86
N GLY A 480 2.81 26.29 -0.68
CA GLY A 480 1.96 25.57 -1.61
C GLY A 480 0.62 26.29 -1.86
N ILE A 481 -0.08 26.68 -0.80
CA ILE A 481 -1.36 27.43 -0.90
C ILE A 481 -1.13 28.79 -1.57
N ARG A 482 -0.05 29.51 -1.23
CA ARG A 482 0.30 30.78 -1.86
C ARG A 482 0.51 30.63 -3.37
N ARG A 483 1.25 29.60 -3.80
CA ARG A 483 1.51 29.30 -5.22
C ARG A 483 0.23 28.95 -5.97
N LEU A 484 -0.64 28.13 -5.36
CA LEU A 484 -1.93 27.76 -5.94
C LEU A 484 -2.81 29.00 -6.15
N ALA A 485 -2.88 29.91 -5.16
CA ALA A 485 -3.63 31.16 -5.26
C ALA A 485 -3.08 32.07 -6.37
N ALA A 486 -1.76 32.20 -6.50
CA ALA A 486 -1.14 32.99 -7.56
C ALA A 486 -1.46 32.41 -8.96
N ALA A 487 -1.41 31.09 -9.11
CA ALA A 487 -1.70 30.42 -10.38
C ALA A 487 -3.18 30.53 -10.81
N LEU A 488 -4.10 30.56 -9.85
CA LEU A 488 -5.55 30.76 -10.15
C LEU A 488 -5.90 32.20 -10.51
N ARG A 489 -5.16 33.20 -9.97
CA ARG A 489 -5.35 34.63 -10.33
C ARG A 489 -4.76 34.98 -11.70
N ALA A 490 -3.82 34.20 -12.21
CA ALA A 490 -3.17 34.42 -13.50
C ALA A 490 -3.97 33.84 -14.69
N THR A 491 -5.10 33.20 -14.41
CA THR A 491 -6.01 32.61 -15.41
C THR A 491 -7.25 33.46 -15.54
#